data_4cc76ecd8507be6d402a281d0bd5147d
#
_entry.id   4cc76ecd8507be6d402a281d0bd5147d
#
_cell.length_a   1.000
_cell.length_b   1.000
_cell.length_c   1.000
_cell.angle_alpha   90.00
_cell.angle_beta   90.00
_cell.angle_gamma   90.00
#
_symmetry.space_group_name_H-M   'P 1'
#
loop_
_entity.id
_entity.type
_entity.pdbx_description
1 polymer ?
#
loop_
_entity_poly.entity_id
_entity_poly.type
_entity_poly.pdbx_seq_one_letter_code
_entity_poly.pdbx_strand_id
1 'polypeptide(L)'
;MSESAGKYSMMISGAAEPLAEAVRASGMGRFVSGISGVPKGASLERALILHPADILVITDEAALSFAPTAYKKGCLAVLLLCDEAFDCRACVELGVFCAAWAQLQSVLPQLFAACGRLSRSRSEYAALRGKLDDARLINRAKLLLISRLKMSEDEAHRFLERSAMDGCMKLRTVAESIIRTYEE
;
A
#
# COMPACT_ATOMS: atom_id res chain seq x y z
N MET A 1 19.74 6.77 -14.88
CA MET A 1 18.44 6.18 -14.57
C MET A 1 17.86 6.97 -13.41
N SER A 2 16.93 7.88 -13.69
CA SER A 2 16.27 8.70 -12.67
C SER A 2 15.23 7.83 -11.97
N GLU A 3 15.56 7.30 -10.78
CA GLU A 3 14.55 6.77 -9.87
C GLU A 3 13.61 7.92 -9.54
N SER A 4 12.39 7.85 -10.06
CA SER A 4 11.27 8.62 -9.58
C SER A 4 11.07 8.22 -8.11
N ALA A 5 11.74 8.93 -7.21
CA ALA A 5 11.54 8.79 -5.78
C ALA A 5 10.06 9.08 -5.51
N GLY A 6 9.30 8.04 -5.16
CA GLY A 6 7.90 8.17 -4.82
C GLY A 6 7.75 9.20 -3.70
N LYS A 7 6.90 10.18 -3.90
CA LYS A 7 6.60 11.17 -2.86
C LYS A 7 5.60 10.55 -1.88
N TYR A 8 5.96 10.55 -0.60
CA TYR A 8 5.11 10.04 0.47
C TYR A 8 4.29 11.16 1.09
N SER A 9 3.05 10.89 1.39
CA SER A 9 2.19 11.74 2.20
C SER A 9 2.37 11.40 3.68
N MET A 10 2.44 12.41 4.53
CA MET A 10 2.60 12.25 5.97
C MET A 10 1.41 12.89 6.71
N MET A 11 0.97 12.23 7.78
CA MET A 11 -0.04 12.76 8.69
C MET A 11 0.53 12.73 10.10
N ILE A 12 0.33 13.80 10.89
CA ILE A 12 0.75 13.86 12.28
C ILE A 12 -0.45 14.10 13.20
N SER A 13 -0.49 13.38 14.33
CA SER A 13 -1.43 13.65 15.42
C SER A 13 -0.99 14.90 16.18
N GLY A 14 -1.36 16.08 15.68
CA GLY A 14 -0.92 17.36 16.22
C GLY A 14 -0.70 18.40 15.13
N ALA A 15 0.05 19.45 15.45
CA ALA A 15 0.41 20.50 14.50
C ALA A 15 1.42 19.97 13.47
N ALA A 16 1.20 20.27 12.20
CA ALA A 16 2.06 19.81 11.10
C ALA A 16 3.39 20.54 11.01
N GLU A 17 3.47 21.78 11.47
CA GLU A 17 4.62 22.66 11.26
C GLU A 17 5.94 22.13 11.85
N PRO A 18 6.01 21.62 13.11
CA PRO A 18 7.26 21.08 13.65
C PRO A 18 7.80 19.90 12.85
N LEU A 19 6.91 19.03 12.34
CA LEU A 19 7.31 17.93 11.48
C LEU A 19 7.80 18.43 10.12
N ALA A 20 7.13 19.42 9.54
CA ALA A 20 7.52 20.01 8.27
C ALA A 20 8.90 20.68 8.36
N GLU A 21 9.21 21.36 9.46
CA GLU A 21 10.55 21.90 9.71
C GLU A 21 11.61 20.83 9.82
N ALA A 22 11.35 19.77 10.59
CA ALA A 22 12.28 18.63 10.73
C ALA A 22 12.54 17.94 9.39
N VAL A 23 11.50 17.74 8.56
CA VAL A 23 11.63 17.16 7.22
C VAL A 23 12.46 18.09 6.31
N ARG A 24 12.25 19.39 6.36
CA ARG A 24 13.07 20.36 5.61
C ARG A 24 14.53 20.33 6.06
N ALA A 25 14.77 20.38 7.38
CA ALA A 25 16.10 20.38 7.96
C ALA A 25 16.90 19.09 7.66
N SER A 26 16.21 17.94 7.55
CA SER A 26 16.84 16.66 7.18
C SER A 26 17.19 16.54 5.69
N GLY A 27 16.80 17.50 4.85
CA GLY A 27 16.95 17.44 3.39
C GLY A 27 16.01 16.41 2.71
N MET A 28 15.06 15.85 3.45
CA MET A 28 14.15 14.80 2.96
C MET A 28 12.87 15.37 2.29
N GLY A 29 12.73 16.68 2.19
CA GLY A 29 11.55 17.33 1.59
C GLY A 29 11.17 16.83 0.19
N ARG A 30 12.16 16.42 -0.62
CA ARG A 30 11.93 15.86 -1.96
C ARG A 30 11.14 14.54 -1.95
N PHE A 31 11.15 13.81 -0.84
CA PHE A 31 10.44 12.54 -0.69
C PHE A 31 9.02 12.71 -0.15
N VAL A 32 8.63 13.92 0.25
CA VAL A 32 7.34 14.21 0.87
C VAL A 32 6.46 15.01 -0.09
N SER A 33 5.26 14.49 -0.35
CA SER A 33 4.25 15.16 -1.18
C SER A 33 3.42 16.18 -0.40
N GLY A 34 3.24 15.96 0.90
CA GLY A 34 2.50 16.84 1.79
C GLY A 34 2.51 16.31 3.23
N ILE A 35 2.30 17.23 4.17
CA ILE A 35 2.18 16.93 5.60
C ILE A 35 0.88 17.55 6.09
N SER A 36 0.03 16.72 6.69
CA SER A 36 -1.24 17.15 7.29
C SER A 36 -1.24 16.95 8.79
N GLY A 37 -1.79 17.92 9.53
CA GLY A 37 -1.96 17.83 10.97
C GLY A 37 -3.39 17.40 11.34
N VAL A 38 -3.52 16.55 12.35
CA VAL A 38 -4.81 16.19 12.95
C VAL A 38 -4.88 16.82 14.33
N PRO A 39 -5.86 17.69 14.59
CA PRO A 39 -5.99 18.33 15.90
C PRO A 39 -6.08 17.31 17.04
N LYS A 40 -5.53 17.65 18.22
CA LYS A 40 -5.67 16.81 19.42
C LYS A 40 -7.13 16.55 19.73
N GLY A 41 -7.47 15.28 19.98
CA GLY A 41 -8.86 14.85 20.25
C GLY A 41 -9.69 14.53 19.01
N ALA A 42 -9.21 14.83 17.79
CA ALA A 42 -9.90 14.38 16.58
C ALA A 42 -9.61 12.90 16.28
N SER A 43 -10.56 12.23 15.64
CA SER A 43 -10.41 10.83 15.27
C SER A 43 -9.37 10.65 14.17
N LEU A 44 -8.24 9.99 14.46
CA LEU A 44 -7.22 9.62 13.49
C LEU A 44 -7.78 8.70 12.39
N GLU A 45 -8.71 7.83 12.74
CA GLU A 45 -9.35 6.95 11.77
C GLU A 45 -10.12 7.73 10.71
N ARG A 46 -10.93 8.68 11.15
CA ARG A 46 -11.69 9.56 10.25
C ARG A 46 -10.77 10.43 9.40
N ALA A 47 -9.70 10.92 9.99
CA ALA A 47 -8.71 11.72 9.29
C ALA A 47 -8.01 10.91 8.18
N LEU A 48 -7.60 9.66 8.44
CA LEU A 48 -7.00 8.78 7.43
C LEU A 48 -7.97 8.33 6.33
N ILE A 49 -9.27 8.27 6.62
CA ILE A 49 -10.29 7.99 5.59
C ILE A 49 -10.43 9.17 4.64
N LEU A 50 -10.47 10.39 5.18
CA LEU A 50 -10.63 11.62 4.40
C LEU A 50 -9.35 12.01 3.65
N HIS A 51 -8.21 11.80 4.26
CA HIS A 51 -6.88 12.14 3.75
C HIS A 51 -5.93 10.96 3.96
N PRO A 52 -5.90 9.99 3.02
CA PRO A 52 -4.98 8.87 3.12
C PRO A 52 -3.53 9.34 3.23
N ALA A 53 -2.77 8.71 4.12
CA ALA A 53 -1.37 9.01 4.33
C ALA A 53 -0.51 7.75 4.27
N ASP A 54 0.68 7.86 3.69
CA ASP A 54 1.65 6.76 3.62
C ASP A 54 2.37 6.57 4.96
N ILE A 55 2.58 7.66 5.69
CA ILE A 55 3.28 7.67 6.98
C ILE A 55 2.40 8.39 7.99
N LEU A 56 2.07 7.68 9.08
CA LEU A 56 1.41 8.29 10.24
C LEU A 56 2.43 8.57 11.33
N VAL A 57 2.47 9.81 11.79
CA VAL A 57 3.28 10.24 12.94
C VAL A 57 2.36 10.49 14.11
N ILE A 58 2.57 9.79 15.21
CA ILE A 58 1.81 9.94 16.46
C ILE A 58 2.70 10.57 17.53
N THR A 59 2.14 11.46 18.31
CA THR A 59 2.85 12.20 19.37
C THR A 59 2.31 11.89 20.76
N ASP A 60 1.43 10.89 20.85
CA ASP A 60 0.81 10.44 22.10
C ASP A 60 0.87 8.92 22.16
N GLU A 61 1.41 8.38 23.24
CA GLU A 61 1.51 6.94 23.46
C GLU A 61 0.14 6.25 23.48
N ALA A 62 -0.90 6.91 23.96
CA ALA A 62 -2.26 6.39 23.94
C ALA A 62 -2.75 6.09 22.52
N ALA A 63 -2.25 6.82 21.51
CA ALA A 63 -2.55 6.58 20.11
C ALA A 63 -1.81 5.38 19.51
N LEU A 64 -0.88 4.74 20.23
CA LEU A 64 -0.13 3.58 19.74
C LEU A 64 -1.04 2.40 19.41
N SER A 65 -2.11 2.22 20.17
CA SER A 65 -3.16 1.21 19.92
C SER A 65 -3.83 1.36 18.54
N PHE A 66 -3.70 2.51 17.90
CA PHE A 66 -4.23 2.77 16.57
C PHE A 66 -3.31 2.28 15.43
N ALA A 67 -2.05 1.95 15.69
CA ALA A 67 -1.09 1.54 14.66
C ALA A 67 -1.58 0.37 13.77
N PRO A 68 -2.17 -0.73 14.30
CA PRO A 68 -2.70 -1.80 13.46
C PRO A 68 -3.81 -1.34 12.51
N THR A 69 -4.63 -0.38 12.94
CA THR A 69 -5.68 0.21 12.10
C THR A 69 -5.07 1.07 11.00
N ALA A 70 -4.04 1.87 11.30
CA ALA A 70 -3.33 2.67 10.32
C ALA A 70 -2.73 1.79 9.20
N TYR A 71 -2.11 0.66 9.54
CA TYR A 71 -1.59 -0.30 8.55
C TYR A 71 -2.71 -0.91 7.69
N LYS A 72 -3.85 -1.26 8.29
CA LYS A 72 -5.03 -1.74 7.54
C LYS A 72 -5.60 -0.68 6.60
N LYS A 73 -5.51 0.60 6.95
CA LYS A 73 -5.94 1.74 6.12
C LYS A 73 -4.92 2.12 5.03
N GLY A 74 -3.79 1.46 4.98
CA GLY A 74 -2.83 1.60 3.89
C GLY A 74 -1.53 2.30 4.25
N CYS A 75 -1.34 2.78 5.47
CA CYS A 75 -0.07 3.35 5.89
C CYS A 75 1.07 2.35 5.68
N LEU A 76 2.20 2.83 5.19
CA LEU A 76 3.43 2.06 5.02
C LEU A 76 4.22 2.00 6.33
N ALA A 77 4.17 3.08 7.12
CA ALA A 77 4.86 3.17 8.38
C ALA A 77 4.06 4.02 9.38
N VAL A 78 4.23 3.69 10.65
CA VAL A 78 3.81 4.50 11.79
C VAL A 78 5.06 4.87 12.58
N LEU A 79 5.19 6.14 12.93
CA LEU A 79 6.28 6.68 13.75
C LEU A 79 5.70 7.28 15.02
N LEU A 80 6.12 6.80 16.17
CA LEU A 80 5.86 7.44 17.46
C LEU A 80 6.99 8.42 17.77
N LEU A 81 6.63 9.67 18.01
CA LEU A 81 7.52 10.66 18.59
C LEU A 81 7.28 10.75 20.10
N CYS A 82 8.28 10.38 20.87
CA CYS A 82 8.21 10.25 22.33
C CYS A 82 9.35 11.02 23.00
N ASP A 83 9.28 11.13 24.30
CA ASP A 83 10.37 11.62 25.12
C ASP A 83 11.47 10.55 25.24
N GLU A 84 12.71 10.96 25.64
CA GLU A 84 13.89 10.07 25.65
C GLU A 84 13.78 8.84 26.56
N ALA A 85 12.86 8.85 27.53
CA ALA A 85 12.69 7.80 28.52
C ALA A 85 11.60 6.74 28.18
N PHE A 86 11.11 6.70 26.95
CA PHE A 86 10.03 5.81 26.54
C PHE A 86 10.46 4.34 26.38
N ASP A 87 9.66 3.41 26.91
CA ASP A 87 9.87 1.96 26.69
C ASP A 87 9.38 1.54 25.29
N CYS A 88 10.31 1.31 24.37
CA CYS A 88 10.03 0.99 22.98
C CYS A 88 9.47 -0.43 22.75
N ARG A 89 9.24 -1.28 23.78
CA ARG A 89 8.81 -2.67 23.58
C ARG A 89 7.49 -2.77 22.82
N ALA A 90 6.50 -1.99 23.21
CA ALA A 90 5.21 -1.94 22.52
C ALA A 90 5.33 -1.49 21.05
N CYS A 91 6.25 -0.59 20.75
CA CYS A 91 6.54 -0.17 19.37
C CYS A 91 7.08 -1.33 18.53
N VAL A 92 7.98 -2.13 19.07
CA VAL A 92 8.55 -3.30 18.37
C VAL A 92 7.46 -4.33 18.08
N GLU A 93 6.60 -4.66 19.06
CA GLU A 93 5.50 -5.61 18.88
C GLU A 93 4.49 -5.16 17.81
N LEU A 94 4.23 -3.86 17.74
CA LEU A 94 3.29 -3.27 16.77
C LEU A 94 3.94 -2.91 15.42
N GLY A 95 5.26 -3.09 15.28
CA GLY A 95 6.00 -2.69 14.08
C GLY A 95 6.05 -1.17 13.87
N VAL A 96 6.02 -0.39 14.96
CA VAL A 96 6.05 1.07 14.95
C VAL A 96 7.47 1.55 15.12
N PHE A 97 7.90 2.53 14.32
CA PHE A 97 9.14 3.25 14.55
C PHE A 97 8.97 4.17 15.75
N CYS A 98 10.00 4.29 16.58
CA CYS A 98 9.99 5.27 17.66
C CYS A 98 11.26 6.12 17.64
N ALA A 99 11.12 7.38 17.98
CA ALA A 99 12.22 8.33 18.06
C ALA A 99 11.87 9.50 18.99
N ALA A 100 12.89 10.06 19.64
CA ALA A 100 12.75 11.36 20.25
C ALA A 100 12.74 12.47 19.18
N TRP A 101 12.12 13.61 19.49
CA TRP A 101 12.09 14.77 18.59
C TRP A 101 13.50 15.20 18.16
N ALA A 102 14.46 15.17 19.08
CA ALA A 102 15.87 15.52 18.81
C ALA A 102 16.54 14.57 17.80
N GLN A 103 16.07 13.33 17.70
CA GLN A 103 16.62 12.29 16.82
C GLN A 103 15.91 12.22 15.46
N LEU A 104 14.83 12.96 15.27
CA LEU A 104 13.96 12.87 14.10
C LEU A 104 14.72 13.04 12.79
N GLN A 105 15.67 13.98 12.72
CA GLN A 105 16.48 14.22 11.52
C GLN A 105 17.32 13.01 11.10
N SER A 106 17.82 12.22 12.05
CA SER A 106 18.62 11.02 11.77
C SER A 106 17.75 9.81 11.46
N VAL A 107 16.51 9.78 11.98
CA VAL A 107 15.55 8.65 11.78
C VAL A 107 14.80 8.79 10.45
N LEU A 108 14.48 9.99 10.00
CA LEU A 108 13.74 10.21 8.76
C LEU A 108 14.35 9.52 7.52
N PRO A 109 15.66 9.57 7.25
CA PRO A 109 16.24 8.85 6.11
C PRO A 109 16.03 7.34 6.18
N GLN A 110 16.13 6.75 7.36
CA GLN A 110 15.90 5.32 7.59
C GLN A 110 14.43 4.95 7.42
N LEU A 111 13.53 5.79 7.92
CA LEU A 111 12.08 5.65 7.75
C LEU A 111 11.70 5.65 6.26
N PHE A 112 12.18 6.64 5.50
CA PHE A 112 11.90 6.71 4.06
C PHE A 112 12.52 5.54 3.28
N ALA A 113 13.70 5.08 3.65
CA ALA A 113 14.30 3.88 3.06
C ALA A 113 13.46 2.63 3.35
N ALA A 114 12.94 2.49 4.57
CA ALA A 114 12.02 1.41 4.93
C ALA A 114 10.70 1.51 4.15
N CYS A 115 10.09 2.69 4.06
CA CYS A 115 8.89 2.92 3.25
C CYS A 115 9.11 2.56 1.78
N GLY A 116 10.28 2.88 1.21
CA GLY A 116 10.64 2.51 -0.16
C GLY A 116 10.68 1.01 -0.38
N ARG A 117 11.26 0.26 0.55
CA ARG A 117 11.27 -1.22 0.50
C ARG A 117 9.87 -1.80 0.63
N LEU A 118 9.08 -1.33 1.60
CA LEU A 118 7.71 -1.80 1.83
C LEU A 118 6.78 -1.49 0.65
N SER A 119 6.87 -0.30 0.07
CA SER A 119 6.10 0.08 -1.11
C SER A 119 6.42 -0.82 -2.30
N ARG A 120 7.71 -1.11 -2.55
CA ARG A 120 8.13 -2.02 -3.61
C ARG A 120 7.61 -3.43 -3.39
N SER A 121 7.80 -3.98 -2.20
CA SER A 121 7.31 -5.32 -1.85
C SER A 121 5.78 -5.43 -1.98
N ARG A 122 5.03 -4.39 -1.55
CA ARG A 122 3.57 -4.33 -1.71
C ARG A 122 3.16 -4.33 -3.18
N SER A 123 3.87 -3.56 -4.02
CA SER A 123 3.61 -3.52 -5.47
C SER A 123 3.89 -4.87 -6.15
N GLU A 124 5.01 -5.52 -5.81
CA GLU A 124 5.36 -6.85 -6.31
C GLU A 124 4.33 -7.89 -5.90
N TYR A 125 3.91 -7.87 -4.63
CA TYR A 125 2.86 -8.77 -4.13
C TYR A 125 1.52 -8.55 -4.85
N ALA A 126 1.11 -7.30 -5.05
CA ALA A 126 -0.11 -6.98 -5.78
C ALA A 126 -0.04 -7.47 -7.25
N ALA A 127 1.11 -7.31 -7.91
CA ALA A 127 1.33 -7.81 -9.27
C ALA A 127 1.27 -9.34 -9.35
N LEU A 128 1.87 -10.05 -8.39
CA LEU A 128 1.82 -11.51 -8.32
C LEU A 128 0.40 -12.01 -8.07
N ARG A 129 -0.31 -11.37 -7.15
CA ARG A 129 -1.72 -11.69 -6.87
C ARG A 129 -2.60 -11.49 -8.10
N GLY A 130 -2.40 -10.38 -8.83
CA GLY A 130 -3.09 -10.13 -10.09
C GLY A 130 -2.86 -11.24 -11.13
N LYS A 131 -1.60 -11.68 -11.30
CA LYS A 131 -1.29 -12.81 -12.21
C LYS A 131 -1.97 -14.11 -11.78
N LEU A 132 -2.03 -14.39 -10.49
CA LEU A 132 -2.71 -15.58 -9.96
C LEU A 132 -4.22 -15.53 -10.23
N ASP A 133 -4.84 -14.37 -10.01
CA ASP A 133 -6.27 -14.18 -10.26
C ASP A 133 -6.58 -14.28 -11.78
N ASP A 134 -5.71 -13.75 -12.64
CA ASP A 134 -5.83 -13.90 -14.09
C ASP A 134 -5.74 -15.38 -14.50
N ALA A 135 -4.78 -16.13 -13.96
CA ALA A 135 -4.63 -17.56 -14.24
C ALA A 135 -5.87 -18.38 -13.81
N ARG A 136 -6.46 -18.05 -12.66
CA ARG A 136 -7.69 -18.69 -12.17
C ARG A 136 -8.87 -18.42 -13.11
N LEU A 137 -9.06 -17.19 -13.56
CA LEU A 137 -10.13 -16.83 -14.50
C LEU A 137 -9.94 -17.53 -15.86
N ILE A 138 -8.72 -17.54 -16.39
CA ILE A 138 -8.42 -18.23 -17.65
C ILE A 138 -8.69 -19.74 -17.53
N ASN A 139 -8.25 -20.37 -16.44
CA ASN A 139 -8.52 -21.80 -16.22
C ASN A 139 -10.02 -22.10 -16.08
N ARG A 140 -10.78 -21.23 -15.39
CA ARG A 140 -12.24 -21.37 -15.28
C ARG A 140 -12.91 -21.27 -16.66
N ALA A 141 -12.51 -20.29 -17.48
CA ALA A 141 -13.01 -20.15 -18.85
C ALA A 141 -12.67 -21.38 -19.72
N LYS A 142 -11.43 -21.92 -19.63
CA LYS A 142 -11.07 -23.17 -20.32
C LYS A 142 -11.97 -24.33 -19.93
N LEU A 143 -12.20 -24.53 -18.62
CA LEU A 143 -13.08 -25.60 -18.14
C LEU A 143 -14.50 -25.47 -18.67
N LEU A 144 -15.03 -24.26 -18.81
CA LEU A 144 -16.34 -24.03 -19.41
C LEU A 144 -16.36 -24.40 -20.91
N LEU A 145 -15.33 -24.00 -21.68
CA LEU A 145 -15.21 -24.37 -23.09
C LEU A 145 -15.10 -25.90 -23.26
N ILE A 146 -14.30 -26.57 -22.44
CA ILE A 146 -14.16 -28.02 -22.43
C ILE A 146 -15.50 -28.70 -22.13
N SER A 147 -16.19 -28.28 -21.08
CA SER A 147 -17.42 -28.92 -20.63
C SER A 147 -18.61 -28.64 -21.54
N ARG A 148 -18.78 -27.40 -22.00
CA ARG A 148 -19.94 -26.95 -22.79
C ARG A 148 -19.78 -27.20 -24.27
N LEU A 149 -18.58 -26.94 -24.82
CA LEU A 149 -18.31 -27.06 -26.27
C LEU A 149 -17.51 -28.32 -26.65
N LYS A 150 -17.20 -29.18 -25.67
CA LYS A 150 -16.47 -30.45 -25.88
C LYS A 150 -15.08 -30.26 -26.52
N MET A 151 -14.47 -29.10 -26.29
CA MET A 151 -13.10 -28.81 -26.76
C MET A 151 -12.07 -29.57 -25.91
N SER A 152 -10.97 -29.96 -26.52
CA SER A 152 -9.76 -30.34 -25.77
C SER A 152 -9.14 -29.13 -25.02
N GLU A 153 -8.25 -29.40 -24.07
CA GLU A 153 -7.59 -28.30 -23.33
C GLU A 153 -6.80 -27.38 -24.27
N ASP A 154 -6.09 -27.95 -25.26
CA ASP A 154 -5.32 -27.22 -26.25
C ASP A 154 -6.21 -26.35 -27.17
N GLU A 155 -7.36 -26.89 -27.58
CA GLU A 155 -8.34 -26.14 -28.38
C GLU A 155 -8.93 -24.99 -27.60
N ALA A 156 -9.30 -25.21 -26.34
CA ALA A 156 -9.82 -24.16 -25.46
C ALA A 156 -8.79 -23.05 -25.21
N HIS A 157 -7.52 -23.42 -25.02
CA HIS A 157 -6.44 -22.43 -24.85
C HIS A 157 -6.25 -21.59 -26.10
N ARG A 158 -6.13 -22.22 -27.28
CA ARG A 158 -5.99 -21.52 -28.56
C ARG A 158 -7.19 -20.66 -28.91
N PHE A 159 -8.38 -21.11 -28.53
CA PHE A 159 -9.62 -20.32 -28.71
C PHE A 159 -9.54 -18.99 -27.91
N LEU A 160 -9.13 -19.05 -26.63
CA LEU A 160 -8.96 -17.88 -25.79
C LEU A 160 -7.92 -16.92 -26.36
N GLU A 161 -6.76 -17.45 -26.79
CA GLU A 161 -5.68 -16.63 -27.35
C GLU A 161 -6.11 -15.96 -28.66
N ARG A 162 -6.72 -16.71 -29.58
CA ARG A 162 -7.20 -16.16 -30.86
C ARG A 162 -8.27 -15.09 -30.62
N SER A 163 -9.25 -15.34 -29.74
CA SER A 163 -10.27 -14.37 -29.41
C SER A 163 -9.69 -13.08 -28.80
N ALA A 164 -8.60 -13.21 -28.01
CA ALA A 164 -7.91 -12.06 -27.44
C ALA A 164 -7.17 -11.26 -28.53
N MET A 165 -6.53 -11.95 -29.48
CA MET A 165 -5.81 -11.31 -30.60
C MET A 165 -6.80 -10.64 -31.56
N ASP A 166 -7.86 -11.32 -31.98
CA ASP A 166 -8.86 -10.82 -32.92
C ASP A 166 -9.62 -9.60 -32.34
N GLY A 167 -9.89 -9.64 -31.05
CA GLY A 167 -10.56 -8.53 -30.34
C GLY A 167 -9.62 -7.43 -29.83
N CYS A 168 -8.29 -7.56 -30.01
CA CYS A 168 -7.29 -6.66 -29.41
C CYS A 168 -7.53 -6.47 -27.89
N MET A 169 -7.95 -7.53 -27.19
CA MET A 169 -8.30 -7.52 -25.79
C MET A 169 -7.28 -8.33 -24.95
N LYS A 170 -7.27 -8.06 -23.63
CA LYS A 170 -6.49 -8.90 -22.72
C LYS A 170 -7.16 -10.28 -22.57
N LEU A 171 -6.35 -11.32 -22.43
CA LEU A 171 -6.83 -12.70 -22.23
C LEU A 171 -7.80 -12.82 -21.05
N ARG A 172 -7.56 -12.07 -19.98
CA ARG A 172 -8.49 -11.92 -18.84
C ARG A 172 -9.88 -11.47 -19.26
N THR A 173 -9.98 -10.43 -20.09
CA THR A 173 -11.25 -9.86 -20.54
C THR A 173 -12.05 -10.87 -21.36
N VAL A 174 -11.36 -11.64 -22.22
CA VAL A 174 -11.99 -12.73 -22.97
C VAL A 174 -12.50 -13.83 -22.02
N ALA A 175 -11.67 -14.23 -21.04
CA ALA A 175 -12.07 -15.22 -20.04
C ALA A 175 -13.29 -14.78 -19.24
N GLU A 176 -13.34 -13.51 -18.79
CA GLU A 176 -14.50 -12.94 -18.09
C GLU A 176 -15.77 -12.96 -18.97
N SER A 177 -15.63 -12.65 -20.26
CA SER A 177 -16.75 -12.70 -21.20
C SER A 177 -17.31 -14.13 -21.36
N ILE A 178 -16.42 -15.13 -21.51
CA ILE A 178 -16.80 -16.53 -21.61
C ILE A 178 -17.49 -17.01 -20.33
N ILE A 179 -16.94 -16.69 -19.18
CA ILE A 179 -17.53 -17.05 -17.89
C ILE A 179 -18.94 -16.47 -17.80
N ARG A 180 -19.13 -15.21 -18.14
CA ARG A 180 -20.45 -14.58 -18.14
C ARG A 180 -21.43 -15.27 -19.09
N THR A 181 -20.99 -15.65 -20.30
CA THR A 181 -21.86 -16.29 -21.30
C THR A 181 -22.33 -17.68 -20.91
N TYR A 182 -21.55 -18.45 -20.17
CA TYR A 182 -21.83 -19.86 -19.89
C TYR A 182 -22.22 -20.16 -18.43
N GLU A 183 -22.17 -19.21 -17.52
CA GLU A 183 -22.58 -19.35 -16.11
C GLU A 183 -23.88 -18.60 -15.77
N GLU A 184 -24.41 -17.76 -16.68
CA GLU A 184 -25.80 -17.28 -16.66
C GLU A 184 -26.72 -18.33 -17.30
#